data_0d65c9714f2e7ae1beb6ccb4a4c80fc0
#
_entry.id   0d65c9714f2e7ae1beb6ccb4a4c80fc0
#
_cell.length_a   1.000
_cell.length_b   1.000
_cell.length_c   1.000
_cell.angle_alpha   90.00
_cell.angle_beta   90.00
_cell.angle_gamma   90.00
#
_symmetry.space_group_name_H-M   'P 1'
#
loop_
_entity.id
_entity.type
_entity.pdbx_description
1 polymer ?
#
loop_
_entity_poly.entity_id
_entity_poly.type
_entity_poly.pdbx_seq_one_letter_code
_entity_poly.pdbx_strand_id
1 'polypeptide(L)'
;MDGYSIFHADELEWKPRREGDPRLAAELSHGLTRSRANLFRYPPGAVGRRHIDPIQEEVFVVLDGTLTIHMGEGDAPERHELAKGSVLVVQPGTALQLSNRGDEELRLFIYGAPPERGEATFLPPIG
;
A
#
# COMPACT_ATOMS: atom_id res chain seq x y z
N MET A 1 -10.60 10.76 -24.75
CA MET A 1 -9.63 10.88 -23.62
C MET A 1 -8.47 11.75 -24.07
N ASP A 2 -8.08 12.70 -23.25
CA ASP A 2 -7.05 13.68 -23.60
C ASP A 2 -5.62 13.24 -23.27
N GLY A 3 -5.43 12.01 -22.82
CA GLY A 3 -4.12 11.47 -22.49
C GLY A 3 -3.65 11.76 -21.06
N TYR A 4 -4.48 12.39 -20.23
CA TYR A 4 -4.13 12.66 -18.83
C TYR A 4 -5.37 12.73 -17.96
N SER A 5 -5.15 12.56 -16.66
CA SER A 5 -6.18 12.75 -15.63
C SER A 5 -5.56 13.50 -14.46
N ILE A 6 -6.34 14.38 -13.84
CA ILE A 6 -5.90 15.12 -12.66
C ILE A 6 -6.80 14.72 -11.49
N PHE A 7 -6.17 14.37 -10.37
CA PHE A 7 -6.86 14.06 -9.14
C PHE A 7 -6.54 15.15 -8.13
N HIS A 8 -7.48 16.07 -7.93
CA HIS A 8 -7.28 17.17 -6.98
C HIS A 8 -7.38 16.65 -5.55
N ALA A 9 -6.45 17.07 -4.71
CA ALA A 9 -6.31 16.56 -3.34
C ALA A 9 -7.59 16.71 -2.50
N ASP A 10 -8.33 17.81 -2.70
CA ASP A 10 -9.56 18.10 -1.97
C ASP A 10 -10.81 17.44 -2.58
N GLU A 11 -10.67 16.74 -3.71
CA GLU A 11 -11.78 16.09 -4.39
C GLU A 11 -11.65 14.57 -4.40
N LEU A 12 -10.64 14.02 -3.73
CA LEU A 12 -10.43 12.58 -3.67
C LEU A 12 -11.56 11.88 -2.90
N GLU A 13 -12.01 10.76 -3.44
CA GLU A 13 -12.98 9.91 -2.76
C GLU A 13 -12.25 8.84 -1.94
N TRP A 14 -12.31 8.96 -0.64
CA TRP A 14 -11.67 8.02 0.29
C TRP A 14 -12.68 6.98 0.74
N LYS A 15 -12.39 5.70 0.48
CA LYS A 15 -13.27 4.58 0.82
C LYS A 15 -12.46 3.41 1.37
N PRO A 16 -13.05 2.61 2.28
CA PRO A 16 -12.44 1.33 2.60
C PRO A 16 -12.47 0.43 1.35
N ARG A 17 -11.44 -0.39 1.18
CA ARG A 17 -11.34 -1.31 0.03
C ARG A 17 -12.30 -2.50 0.17
N ARG A 18 -12.70 -2.80 1.37
CA ARG A 18 -13.65 -3.85 1.69
C ARG A 18 -14.30 -3.55 3.04
N GLU A 19 -15.39 -4.26 3.35
CA GLU A 19 -16.02 -4.11 4.65
C GLU A 19 -15.05 -4.48 5.77
N GLY A 20 -14.99 -3.67 6.79
CA GLY A 20 -14.11 -3.87 7.94
C GLY A 20 -12.65 -3.48 7.71
N ASP A 21 -12.30 -2.96 6.54
CA ASP A 21 -10.94 -2.50 6.28
C ASP A 21 -10.67 -1.25 7.12
N PRO A 22 -9.62 -1.26 7.98
CA PRO A 22 -9.30 -0.09 8.79
C PRO A 22 -8.70 1.06 7.99
N ARG A 23 -8.29 0.81 6.74
CA ARG A 23 -7.66 1.80 5.89
C ARG A 23 -8.68 2.46 4.97
N LEU A 24 -8.35 3.67 4.50
CA LEU A 24 -9.08 4.32 3.42
C LEU A 24 -8.19 4.41 2.19
N ALA A 25 -8.76 4.19 1.03
CA ALA A 25 -8.05 4.29 -0.24
C ALA A 25 -8.74 5.27 -1.17
N ALA A 26 -7.94 6.00 -1.94
CA ALA A 26 -8.41 6.79 -3.06
C ALA A 26 -7.78 6.20 -4.33
N GLU A 27 -8.62 5.70 -5.22
CA GLU A 27 -8.18 5.03 -6.43
C GLU A 27 -7.83 6.02 -7.53
N LEU A 28 -6.66 5.84 -8.15
CA LEU A 28 -6.17 6.67 -9.24
C LEU A 28 -6.10 5.90 -10.56
N SER A 29 -6.41 4.60 -10.50
CA SER A 29 -6.10 3.67 -11.59
C SER A 29 -6.89 3.89 -12.86
N HIS A 30 -8.06 4.57 -12.82
CA HIS A 30 -8.82 4.79 -14.04
C HIS A 30 -8.10 5.67 -15.08
N GLY A 31 -7.05 6.37 -14.67
CA GLY A 31 -6.20 7.12 -15.58
C GLY A 31 -5.03 6.32 -16.14
N LEU A 32 -4.89 5.04 -15.76
CA LEU A 32 -3.74 4.20 -16.10
C LEU A 32 -4.18 2.94 -16.82
N THR A 33 -3.39 2.50 -17.79
CA THR A 33 -3.68 1.30 -18.57
C THR A 33 -2.65 0.18 -18.40
N ARG A 34 -1.43 0.50 -17.97
CA ARG A 34 -0.32 -0.46 -17.86
C ARG A 34 0.19 -0.62 -16.43
N SER A 35 -0.46 0.05 -15.50
CA SER A 35 -0.09 0.06 -14.10
C SER A 35 -1.30 0.44 -13.28
N ARG A 36 -1.16 0.37 -11.96
CA ARG A 36 -2.19 0.84 -11.04
C ARG A 36 -1.57 1.75 -10.00
N ALA A 37 -2.38 2.64 -9.43
CA ALA A 37 -1.94 3.52 -8.36
C ALA A 37 -3.10 3.83 -7.42
N ASN A 38 -2.77 3.95 -6.15
CA ASN A 38 -3.72 4.33 -5.11
C ASN A 38 -3.03 5.20 -4.08
N LEU A 39 -3.80 6.07 -3.46
CA LEU A 39 -3.41 6.71 -2.23
C LEU A 39 -4.09 5.97 -1.08
N PHE A 40 -3.39 5.83 0.03
CA PHE A 40 -3.92 5.19 1.23
C PHE A 40 -3.76 6.06 2.45
N ARG A 41 -4.74 5.97 3.34
CA ARG A 41 -4.70 6.57 4.68
C ARG A 41 -4.85 5.45 5.69
N TYR A 42 -3.87 5.34 6.57
CA TYR A 42 -3.87 4.36 7.65
C TYR A 42 -4.03 5.12 8.96
N PRO A 43 -5.17 5.02 9.63
CA PRO A 43 -5.27 5.61 10.97
C PRO A 43 -4.31 4.91 11.94
N PRO A 44 -3.97 5.55 13.06
CA PRO A 44 -3.12 4.90 14.07
C PRO A 44 -3.66 3.52 14.46
N GLY A 45 -2.78 2.53 14.48
CA GLY A 45 -3.12 1.16 14.82
C GLY A 45 -3.63 0.31 13.67
N ALA A 46 -3.82 0.87 12.47
CA ALA A 46 -4.28 0.09 11.33
C ALA A 46 -3.19 -0.88 10.86
N VAL A 47 -3.58 -2.13 10.66
CA VAL A 47 -2.68 -3.20 10.21
C VAL A 47 -3.26 -3.79 8.93
N GLY A 48 -2.45 -3.80 7.88
CA GLY A 48 -2.80 -4.42 6.62
C GLY A 48 -2.62 -5.93 6.65
N ARG A 49 -3.10 -6.60 5.61
CA ARG A 49 -2.92 -8.06 5.50
C ARG A 49 -1.50 -8.40 5.07
N ARG A 50 -0.95 -9.43 5.67
CA ARG A 50 0.36 -9.96 5.28
C ARG A 50 0.18 -10.83 4.04
N HIS A 51 0.87 -10.50 2.97
CA HIS A 51 0.64 -11.19 1.70
C HIS A 51 1.84 -11.17 0.77
N ILE A 52 1.75 -12.01 -0.27
CA ILE A 52 2.69 -12.08 -1.38
C ILE A 52 1.88 -11.85 -2.65
N ASP A 53 2.30 -10.89 -3.48
CA ASP A 53 1.78 -10.75 -4.84
C ASP A 53 2.79 -11.42 -5.79
N PRO A 54 2.37 -12.43 -6.58
CA PRO A 54 3.31 -13.17 -7.42
C PRO A 54 3.65 -12.47 -8.73
N ILE A 55 2.96 -11.41 -9.10
CA ILE A 55 3.07 -10.81 -10.44
C ILE A 55 3.52 -9.36 -10.41
N GLN A 56 2.94 -8.53 -9.53
CA GLN A 56 3.22 -7.11 -9.52
C GLN A 56 4.52 -6.77 -8.82
N GLU A 57 5.29 -5.86 -9.42
CA GLU A 57 6.27 -5.10 -8.65
C GLU A 57 5.60 -3.82 -8.18
N GLU A 58 6.01 -3.33 -7.03
CA GLU A 58 5.34 -2.22 -6.38
C GLU A 58 6.32 -1.16 -5.88
N VAL A 59 5.85 0.09 -5.88
CA VAL A 59 6.56 1.22 -5.29
C VAL A 59 5.67 1.83 -4.22
N PHE A 60 6.23 1.99 -3.02
CA PHE A 60 5.56 2.58 -1.88
C PHE A 60 6.29 3.86 -1.51
N VAL A 61 5.56 4.97 -1.43
CA VAL A 61 6.10 6.26 -1.02
C VAL A 61 5.40 6.70 0.25
N VAL A 62 6.16 6.99 1.29
CA VAL A 62 5.62 7.52 2.54
C VAL A 62 5.42 9.02 2.37
N LEU A 63 4.15 9.44 2.27
CA LEU A 63 3.80 10.85 2.08
C LEU A 63 3.71 11.59 3.41
N ASP A 64 3.26 10.91 4.46
CA ASP A 64 3.09 11.49 5.79
C ASP A 64 3.07 10.38 6.84
N GLY A 65 3.47 10.68 8.06
CA GLY A 65 3.55 9.69 9.13
C GLY A 65 4.74 8.76 9.02
N THR A 66 4.66 7.61 9.66
CA THR A 66 5.72 6.59 9.66
C THR A 66 5.12 5.24 9.29
N LEU A 67 5.68 4.61 8.27
CA LEU A 67 5.28 3.26 7.87
C LEU A 67 6.11 2.24 8.64
N THR A 68 5.44 1.33 9.34
CA THR A 68 6.08 0.11 9.83
C THR A 68 5.83 -0.99 8.81
N ILE A 69 6.90 -1.59 8.30
CA ILE A 69 6.76 -2.67 7.35
C ILE A 69 7.53 -3.91 7.80
N HIS A 70 6.87 -5.06 7.67
CA HIS A 70 7.47 -6.36 7.96
C HIS A 70 7.72 -7.06 6.62
N MET A 71 8.96 -7.51 6.40
CA MET A 71 9.39 -8.12 5.15
C MET A 71 9.85 -9.54 5.38
N GLY A 72 9.36 -10.47 4.55
CA GLY A 72 9.78 -11.86 4.58
C GLY A 72 8.67 -12.81 5.03
N GLU A 73 8.85 -14.11 4.73
CA GLU A 73 7.83 -15.14 4.92
C GLU A 73 7.86 -15.81 6.28
N GLY A 74 9.00 -15.79 6.96
CA GLY A 74 9.21 -16.53 8.19
C GLY A 74 8.43 -16.00 9.39
N ASP A 75 8.61 -16.66 10.52
CA ASP A 75 7.96 -16.27 11.79
C ASP A 75 8.53 -14.98 12.38
N ALA A 76 9.74 -14.61 11.97
CA ALA A 76 10.42 -13.41 12.44
C ALA A 76 10.86 -12.56 11.24
N PRO A 77 9.90 -11.96 10.52
CA PRO A 77 10.24 -11.10 9.38
C PRO A 77 11.02 -9.87 9.83
N GLU A 78 11.82 -9.33 8.92
CA GLU A 78 12.53 -8.08 9.20
C GLU A 78 11.51 -6.94 9.34
N ARG A 79 11.71 -6.14 10.38
CA ARG A 79 10.88 -4.96 10.62
C ARG A 79 11.66 -3.70 10.30
N HIS A 80 11.05 -2.82 9.50
CA HIS A 80 11.61 -1.53 9.16
C HIS A 80 10.62 -0.41 9.48
N GLU A 81 11.15 0.72 9.96
CA GLU A 81 10.38 1.94 10.17
C GLU A 81 10.79 2.93 9.11
N LEU A 82 9.86 3.36 8.28
CA LEU A 82 10.14 4.26 7.17
C LEU A 82 9.51 5.62 7.43
N ALA A 83 10.35 6.64 7.49
CA ALA A 83 9.91 8.01 7.73
C ALA A 83 9.34 8.65 6.46
N LYS A 84 8.66 9.77 6.65
CA LYS A 84 8.14 10.61 5.56
C LYS A 84 9.22 10.85 4.51
N GLY A 85 8.87 10.64 3.25
CA GLY A 85 9.77 10.79 2.12
C GLY A 85 10.51 9.51 1.73
N SER A 86 10.42 8.46 2.54
CA SER A 86 11.05 7.17 2.21
C SER A 86 10.31 6.48 1.07
N VAL A 87 11.07 5.72 0.29
CA VAL A 87 10.54 4.94 -0.83
C VAL A 87 10.97 3.49 -0.68
N LEU A 88 10.01 2.58 -0.83
CA LEU A 88 10.27 1.14 -0.84
C LEU A 88 9.90 0.61 -2.21
N VAL A 89 10.76 -0.21 -2.80
CA VAL A 89 10.46 -0.91 -4.04
C VAL A 89 10.46 -2.41 -3.77
N VAL A 90 9.46 -3.11 -4.27
CA VAL A 90 9.23 -4.52 -3.96
C VAL A 90 9.04 -5.31 -5.24
N GLN A 91 9.81 -6.39 -5.38
CA GLN A 91 9.68 -7.30 -6.51
C GLN A 91 8.56 -8.31 -6.26
N PRO A 92 7.99 -8.89 -7.33
CA PRO A 92 7.01 -9.97 -7.20
C PRO A 92 7.53 -11.12 -6.34
N GLY A 93 6.66 -11.78 -5.61
CA GLY A 93 7.03 -12.93 -4.79
C GLY A 93 7.60 -12.58 -3.42
N THR A 94 7.58 -11.33 -3.03
CA THR A 94 8.10 -10.86 -1.75
C THR A 94 6.96 -10.70 -0.75
N ALA A 95 7.09 -11.35 0.41
CA ALA A 95 6.10 -11.23 1.48
C ALA A 95 6.26 -9.91 2.23
N LEU A 96 5.14 -9.25 2.50
CA LEU A 96 5.16 -7.98 3.24
C LEU A 96 3.88 -7.78 4.03
N GLN A 97 3.97 -6.95 5.06
CA GLN A 97 2.82 -6.44 5.79
C GLN A 97 3.07 -4.99 6.17
N LEU A 98 2.15 -4.11 5.79
CA LEU A 98 2.20 -2.70 6.14
C LEU A 98 1.34 -2.45 7.38
N SER A 99 1.81 -1.56 8.25
CA SER A 99 1.03 -1.15 9.42
C SER A 99 1.40 0.27 9.84
N ASN A 100 0.46 0.91 10.53
CA ASN A 100 0.70 2.18 11.21
C ASN A 100 0.75 1.91 12.70
N ARG A 101 1.95 1.88 13.26
CA ARG A 101 2.18 1.65 14.69
C ARG A 101 2.50 2.93 15.45
N GLY A 102 2.39 4.06 14.75
CA GLY A 102 2.55 5.37 15.36
C GLY A 102 1.23 5.94 15.86
N ASP A 103 1.27 7.17 16.34
CA ASP A 103 0.11 7.88 16.89
C ASP A 103 -0.44 8.94 15.93
N GLU A 104 0.14 9.07 14.74
CA GLU A 104 -0.32 9.96 13.68
C GLU A 104 -0.82 9.16 12.49
N GLU A 105 -1.66 9.78 11.65
CA GLU A 105 -2.13 9.16 10.41
C GLU A 105 -0.93 8.93 9.47
N LEU A 106 -0.90 7.74 8.87
CA LEU A 106 0.07 7.40 7.83
C LEU A 106 -0.60 7.59 6.47
N ARG A 107 0.07 8.26 5.56
CA ARG A 107 -0.36 8.40 4.17
C ARG A 107 0.68 7.82 3.24
N LEU A 108 0.20 7.00 2.30
CA LEU A 108 1.05 6.31 1.34
C LEU A 108 0.57 6.56 -0.09
N PHE A 109 1.50 6.65 -1.02
CA PHE A 109 1.24 6.44 -2.43
C PHE A 109 1.77 5.07 -2.79
N ILE A 110 0.93 4.23 -3.41
CA ILE A 110 1.32 2.89 -3.83
C ILE A 110 1.05 2.75 -5.33
N TYR A 111 2.09 2.35 -6.04
CA TYR A 111 2.07 2.13 -7.48
C TYR A 111 2.48 0.69 -7.76
N GLY A 112 1.85 0.05 -8.71
CA GLY A 112 2.19 -1.32 -9.09
C GLY A 112 2.02 -1.55 -10.59
N ALA A 113 2.82 -2.45 -11.12
CA ALA A 113 2.75 -2.87 -12.52
C ALA A 113 3.17 -4.34 -12.64
N PRO A 114 2.55 -5.10 -13.56
CA PRO A 114 1.40 -4.73 -14.40
C PRO A 114 0.13 -4.50 -13.56
N PRO A 115 -0.96 -3.98 -14.16
CA PRO A 115 -2.20 -3.72 -13.40
C PRO A 115 -2.90 -5.00 -12.96
N GLU A 116 -2.70 -6.10 -13.68
CA GLU A 116 -3.24 -7.40 -13.33
C GLU A 116 -2.48 -7.95 -12.13
N ARG A 117 -3.21 -8.31 -11.10
CA ARG A 117 -2.62 -8.97 -9.94
C ARG A 117 -2.69 -10.46 -10.13
N GLY A 118 -1.66 -11.15 -9.65
CA GLY A 118 -1.78 -12.58 -9.45
C GLY A 118 -2.66 -12.89 -8.26
N GLU A 119 -2.95 -14.15 -8.06
CA GLU A 119 -3.67 -14.58 -6.87
C GLU A 119 -2.74 -14.41 -5.65
N ALA A 120 -3.09 -13.52 -4.76
CA ALA A 120 -2.27 -13.24 -3.59
C ALA A 120 -2.27 -14.43 -2.62
N THR A 121 -1.10 -14.71 -2.06
CA THR A 121 -0.97 -15.67 -0.96
C THR A 121 -0.99 -14.87 0.34
N PHE A 122 -1.90 -15.22 1.25
CA PHE A 122 -2.01 -14.57 2.55
C PHE A 122 -1.28 -15.39 3.61
N LEU A 123 -0.54 -14.70 4.47
CA LEU A 123 0.22 -15.28 5.55
C LEU A 123 -0.36 -14.85 6.90
N PRO A 124 -0.08 -15.59 7.99
CA PRO A 124 -0.51 -15.14 9.30
C PRO A 124 0.01 -13.75 9.60
N PRO A 125 -0.83 -12.85 10.12
CA PRO A 125 -0.42 -11.48 10.39
C PRO A 125 0.59 -11.41 11.53
N ILE A 126 1.44 -10.39 11.46
CA ILE A 126 2.33 -10.01 12.56
C ILE A 126 1.56 -9.02 13.41
N GLY A 127 1.43 -9.33 14.66
CA GLY A 127 0.60 -8.60 15.65
C GLY A 127 0.99 -7.19 16.03
#